data_ff2221118a1792f6726622b741889eb3
#
_entry.id   ff2221118a1792f6726622b741889eb3
#
_cell.length_a   1.000
_cell.length_b   1.000
_cell.length_c   1.000
_cell.angle_alpha   90.00
_cell.angle_beta   90.00
_cell.angle_gamma   90.00
#
_symmetry.space_group_name_H-M   'P 1'
#
loop_
_entity.id
_entity.type
_entity.pdbx_description
1 polymer ?
#
loop_
_entity_poly.entity_id
_entity_poly.type
_entity_poly.pdbx_seq_one_letter_code
_entity_poly.pdbx_strand_id
1 'polypeptide(L)'
;TWMYEVMQQYYLYYEDLPPEEDLNFFDKPETFLQSVVSSQDQKNGSVFSHIDSVNVSRVQSVYPTFGLEGALVRNANGDYVVHVLYVYPDSPAAEVGLKRNDWIVDVNDRALNSSNYVEYFQRPTASYRYRVARVKDGLPDTSYVDMPAPRIIEQPSVFTYKTIQTGNRKAFYILYNSFETADEELLKAAFNEAAAQSPTDIILDLRYNPGGYVSTAQLLSTVLAPQGAMGQPWMNMIFNDKTEPQTQTYTFDSGLLQGVSNLSYDRLYVITTNNTASAAEIIVNTLRPYLGERLLQVG
;
A
#
# COMPACT_ATOMS: atom_id res chain seq x y z
N THR A 1 26.83 -1.08 17.98
CA THR A 1 26.68 -0.29 19.22
C THR A 1 25.49 0.66 19.11
N TRP A 2 25.51 1.66 18.22
CA TRP A 2 24.42 2.65 18.08
C TRP A 2 23.01 2.03 17.97
N MET A 3 22.80 1.02 17.13
CA MET A 3 21.49 0.38 16.97
C MET A 3 20.99 -0.21 18.31
N TYR A 4 21.86 -0.89 19.04
CA TYR A 4 21.51 -1.48 20.33
C TYR A 4 21.17 -0.41 21.37
N GLU A 5 21.94 0.67 21.45
CA GLU A 5 21.66 1.82 22.33
C GLU A 5 20.29 2.45 22.01
N VAL A 6 19.96 2.62 20.73
CA VAL A 6 18.64 3.12 20.30
C VAL A 6 17.53 2.14 20.69
N MET A 7 17.75 0.84 20.52
CA MET A 7 16.75 -0.17 20.92
C MET A 7 16.61 -0.22 22.46
N GLN A 8 17.68 -0.14 23.22
CA GLN A 8 17.59 -0.05 24.68
C GLN A 8 16.74 1.14 25.15
N GLN A 9 16.71 2.24 24.39
CA GLN A 9 15.97 3.45 24.76
C GLN A 9 14.53 3.45 24.23
N TYR A 10 14.29 3.03 22.99
CA TYR A 10 13.04 3.28 22.29
C TYR A 10 12.28 2.02 21.86
N TYR A 11 12.92 0.84 21.87
CA TYR A 11 12.26 -0.39 21.45
C TYR A 11 11.17 -0.78 22.46
N LEU A 12 9.98 -1.13 21.98
CA LEU A 12 8.85 -1.48 22.85
C LEU A 12 9.19 -2.66 23.77
N TYR A 13 9.90 -3.64 23.22
CA TYR A 13 10.29 -4.86 23.93
C TYR A 13 11.76 -4.82 24.36
N TYR A 14 12.25 -3.67 24.81
CA TYR A 14 13.68 -3.49 25.17
C TYR A 14 14.15 -4.42 26.30
N GLU A 15 13.22 -4.90 27.14
CA GLU A 15 13.53 -5.86 28.20
C GLU A 15 13.89 -7.26 27.66
N ASP A 16 13.49 -7.57 26.44
CA ASP A 16 13.81 -8.83 25.76
C ASP A 16 15.17 -8.76 25.02
N LEU A 17 15.85 -7.63 25.03
CA LEU A 17 17.15 -7.51 24.38
C LEU A 17 18.19 -8.40 25.04
N PRO A 18 18.97 -9.21 24.26
CA PRO A 18 20.06 -9.99 24.81
C PRO A 18 21.14 -9.10 25.46
N PRO A 19 21.90 -9.62 26.46
CA PRO A 19 23.04 -8.91 27.02
C PRO A 19 24.10 -8.58 25.97
N GLU A 20 24.82 -7.47 26.13
CA GLU A 20 25.84 -7.01 25.17
C GLU A 20 26.95 -8.04 24.93
N GLU A 21 27.33 -8.81 25.97
CA GLU A 21 28.36 -9.85 25.89
C GLU A 21 27.99 -11.02 24.96
N ASP A 22 26.70 -11.20 24.67
CA ASP A 22 26.19 -12.28 23.81
C ASP A 22 26.05 -11.80 22.34
N LEU A 23 26.39 -10.54 22.04
CA LEU A 23 26.13 -9.93 20.74
C LEU A 23 27.40 -9.74 19.89
N ASN A 24 27.28 -10.00 18.60
CA ASN A 24 28.31 -9.70 17.63
C ASN A 24 28.05 -8.37 16.91
N PHE A 25 28.66 -7.30 17.42
CA PHE A 25 28.53 -5.94 16.85
C PHE A 25 29.22 -5.74 15.47
N PHE A 26 29.90 -6.77 14.95
CA PHE A 26 30.54 -6.74 13.63
C PHE A 26 29.68 -7.38 12.55
N ASP A 27 28.52 -7.90 12.90
CA ASP A 27 27.56 -8.44 11.93
C ASP A 27 27.01 -7.32 11.03
N LYS A 28 26.49 -7.74 9.87
CA LYS A 28 25.74 -6.81 9.03
C LYS A 28 24.52 -6.29 9.79
N PRO A 29 24.10 -5.04 9.56
CA PRO A 29 22.98 -4.44 10.29
C PRO A 29 21.71 -5.28 10.31
N GLU A 30 21.37 -5.94 9.18
CA GLU A 30 20.20 -6.79 9.08
C GLU A 30 20.31 -8.05 9.95
N THR A 31 21.50 -8.68 9.95
CA THR A 31 21.78 -9.88 10.76
C THR A 31 21.80 -9.52 12.25
N PHE A 32 22.40 -8.38 12.58
CA PHE A 32 22.43 -7.87 13.95
C PHE A 32 21.01 -7.60 14.45
N LEU A 33 20.17 -6.90 13.66
CA LEU A 33 18.79 -6.62 14.05
C LEU A 33 18.03 -7.93 14.32
N GLN A 34 18.17 -8.94 13.45
CA GLN A 34 17.52 -10.25 13.63
C GLN A 34 17.96 -10.96 14.91
N SER A 35 19.18 -10.72 15.39
CA SER A 35 19.68 -11.33 16.63
C SER A 35 19.16 -10.66 17.91
N VAL A 36 18.59 -9.45 17.81
CA VAL A 36 18.16 -8.66 18.98
C VAL A 36 16.64 -8.41 19.05
N VAL A 37 15.88 -8.64 17.97
CA VAL A 37 14.43 -8.43 18.01
C VAL A 37 13.74 -9.47 18.88
N SER A 38 12.75 -9.01 19.66
CA SER A 38 11.90 -9.86 20.48
C SER A 38 11.04 -10.81 19.63
N SER A 39 10.75 -11.99 20.17
CA SER A 39 9.77 -12.91 19.57
C SER A 39 8.35 -12.32 19.54
N GLN A 40 8.07 -11.27 20.31
CA GLN A 40 6.80 -10.53 20.29
C GLN A 40 6.71 -9.56 19.12
N ASP A 41 7.85 -9.16 18.52
CA ASP A 41 7.95 -8.26 17.39
C ASP A 41 7.74 -8.99 16.06
N GLN A 42 6.80 -9.90 16.02
CA GLN A 42 6.47 -10.67 14.83
C GLN A 42 5.05 -11.20 14.84
N LYS A 43 4.53 -11.51 13.66
CA LYS A 43 3.28 -12.23 13.48
C LYS A 43 3.40 -13.18 12.29
N ASN A 44 3.03 -14.45 12.49
CA ASN A 44 3.08 -15.49 11.46
C ASN A 44 4.46 -15.62 10.76
N GLY A 45 5.55 -15.42 11.52
CA GLY A 45 6.93 -15.50 11.01
C GLY A 45 7.43 -14.24 10.31
N SER A 46 6.62 -13.18 10.22
CA SER A 46 7.05 -11.87 9.70
C SER A 46 7.41 -10.95 10.86
N VAL A 47 8.68 -10.52 10.92
CA VAL A 47 9.17 -9.53 11.90
C VAL A 47 8.74 -8.14 11.45
N PHE A 48 8.24 -7.31 12.38
CA PHE A 48 7.78 -5.96 12.09
C PHE A 48 8.94 -4.95 12.03
N SER A 49 9.92 -5.11 12.93
CA SER A 49 11.12 -4.26 12.89
C SER A 49 12.04 -4.65 11.76
N HIS A 50 12.44 -3.68 10.95
CA HIS A 50 13.37 -3.87 9.84
C HIS A 50 14.34 -2.69 9.73
N ILE A 51 15.44 -2.89 9.03
CA ILE A 51 16.41 -1.87 8.71
C ILE A 51 16.55 -1.77 7.19
N ASP A 52 16.46 -0.53 6.69
CA ASP A 52 16.66 -0.23 5.28
C ASP A 52 17.92 0.62 5.10
N SER A 53 18.57 0.50 3.96
CA SER A 53 19.61 1.45 3.59
C SER A 53 19.01 2.85 3.37
N VAL A 54 19.77 3.89 3.74
CA VAL A 54 19.33 5.31 3.65
C VAL A 54 18.88 5.74 2.24
N ASN A 55 19.19 4.92 1.22
CA ASN A 55 18.81 5.19 -0.16
C ASN A 55 17.43 4.65 -0.55
N VAL A 56 16.73 3.97 0.36
CA VAL A 56 15.35 3.55 0.14
C VAL A 56 14.44 4.66 0.67
N SER A 57 14.34 5.72 -0.09
CA SER A 57 13.36 6.76 0.16
C SER A 57 11.96 6.18 -0.03
N ARG A 58 11.15 6.13 1.02
CA ARG A 58 9.69 5.85 0.96
C ARG A 58 8.90 7.03 0.40
N VAL A 59 9.57 8.14 0.16
CA VAL A 59 9.03 9.25 -0.63
C VAL A 59 8.75 8.71 -2.02
N GLN A 60 7.58 8.99 -2.59
CA GLN A 60 7.32 8.79 -4.03
C GLN A 60 8.59 9.16 -4.78
N SER A 61 9.35 8.14 -5.13
CA SER A 61 10.67 8.37 -5.70
C SER A 61 10.42 8.90 -7.10
N VAL A 62 10.85 10.14 -7.33
CA VAL A 62 10.80 10.81 -8.63
C VAL A 62 11.81 10.11 -9.57
N TYR A 63 11.66 8.78 -9.72
CA TYR A 63 12.45 8.00 -10.66
C TYR A 63 11.69 7.79 -11.95
N PRO A 64 12.38 7.78 -13.08
CA PRO A 64 11.77 7.38 -14.33
C PRO A 64 11.15 5.98 -14.20
N THR A 65 9.93 5.83 -14.70
CA THR A 65 9.18 4.58 -14.67
C THR A 65 8.46 4.37 -16.00
N PHE A 66 8.00 3.16 -16.25
CA PHE A 66 7.09 2.88 -17.35
C PHE A 66 5.63 3.15 -16.98
N GLY A 67 5.32 3.38 -15.70
CA GLY A 67 3.95 3.62 -15.24
C GLY A 67 3.06 2.39 -15.28
N LEU A 68 3.64 1.23 -15.05
CA LEU A 68 2.90 0.00 -14.79
C LEU A 68 3.27 -0.52 -13.40
N GLU A 69 2.29 -1.11 -12.73
CA GLU A 69 2.52 -1.93 -11.56
C GLU A 69 2.32 -3.40 -11.92
N GLY A 70 3.23 -4.26 -11.53
CA GLY A 70 3.21 -5.66 -11.86
C GLY A 70 3.71 -6.55 -10.74
N ALA A 71 3.11 -7.72 -10.62
CA ALA A 71 3.54 -8.76 -9.68
C ALA A 71 4.40 -9.80 -10.40
N LEU A 72 5.61 -10.02 -9.90
CA LEU A 72 6.45 -11.13 -10.34
C LEU A 72 5.90 -12.43 -9.72
N VAL A 73 5.43 -13.33 -10.56
CA VAL A 73 4.82 -14.60 -10.13
C VAL A 73 5.41 -15.77 -10.92
N ARG A 74 5.21 -16.99 -10.45
CA ARG A 74 5.54 -18.20 -11.21
C ARG A 74 4.30 -18.69 -11.94
N ASN A 75 4.45 -18.99 -13.23
CA ASN A 75 3.42 -19.65 -14.03
C ASN A 75 3.32 -21.16 -13.69
N ALA A 76 2.39 -21.87 -14.32
CA ALA A 76 2.20 -23.31 -14.10
C ALA A 76 3.43 -24.16 -14.46
N ASN A 77 4.32 -23.67 -15.33
CA ASN A 77 5.55 -24.35 -15.72
C ASN A 77 6.73 -24.03 -14.76
N GLY A 78 6.53 -23.15 -13.80
CA GLY A 78 7.55 -22.70 -12.85
C GLY A 78 8.37 -21.50 -13.34
N ASP A 79 8.11 -20.97 -14.54
CA ASP A 79 8.78 -19.79 -15.06
C ASP A 79 8.29 -18.53 -14.38
N TYR A 80 9.20 -17.56 -14.20
CA TYR A 80 8.80 -16.24 -13.74
C TYR A 80 8.15 -15.44 -14.86
N VAL A 81 7.03 -14.82 -14.55
CA VAL A 81 6.29 -13.89 -15.42
C VAL A 81 5.82 -12.70 -14.60
N VAL A 82 5.59 -11.55 -15.25
CA VAL A 82 4.99 -10.39 -14.59
C VAL A 82 3.54 -10.26 -14.99
N HIS A 83 2.65 -10.30 -13.99
CA HIS A 83 1.24 -10.01 -14.14
C HIS A 83 1.01 -8.51 -13.96
N VAL A 84 0.52 -7.81 -14.99
CA VAL A 84 0.23 -6.38 -14.93
C VAL A 84 -1.03 -6.15 -14.10
N LEU A 85 -0.87 -5.46 -12.97
CA LEU A 85 -1.93 -5.16 -12.00
C LEU A 85 -2.72 -3.93 -12.41
N TYR A 86 -2.03 -2.86 -12.82
CA TYR A 86 -2.61 -1.65 -13.40
C TYR A 86 -1.54 -0.87 -14.19
N VAL A 87 -2.03 0.08 -14.99
CA VAL A 87 -1.17 0.97 -15.80
C VAL A 87 -1.68 2.39 -15.58
N TYR A 88 -0.77 3.31 -15.26
CA TYR A 88 -1.11 4.73 -15.12
C TYR A 88 -1.45 5.34 -16.48
N PRO A 89 -2.47 6.21 -16.55
CA PRO A 89 -2.73 7.02 -17.73
C PRO A 89 -1.49 7.84 -18.12
N ASP A 90 -1.39 8.17 -19.41
CA ASP A 90 -0.32 9.03 -19.95
C ASP A 90 1.12 8.53 -19.66
N SER A 91 1.26 7.23 -19.39
CA SER A 91 2.53 6.58 -19.12
C SER A 91 3.11 5.88 -20.36
N PRO A 92 4.43 5.60 -20.39
CA PRO A 92 5.03 4.78 -21.45
C PRO A 92 4.33 3.45 -21.69
N ALA A 93 3.87 2.78 -20.61
CA ALA A 93 3.13 1.53 -20.71
C ALA A 93 1.74 1.71 -21.34
N ALA A 94 1.06 2.81 -21.02
CA ALA A 94 -0.23 3.13 -21.63
C ALA A 94 -0.10 3.45 -23.13
N GLU A 95 0.94 4.17 -23.54
CA GLU A 95 1.22 4.53 -24.93
C GLU A 95 1.36 3.31 -25.84
N VAL A 96 1.94 2.23 -25.33
CA VAL A 96 2.12 0.97 -26.07
C VAL A 96 0.96 -0.02 -25.87
N GLY A 97 -0.11 0.41 -25.19
CA GLY A 97 -1.34 -0.37 -25.03
C GLY A 97 -1.23 -1.52 -24.04
N LEU A 98 -0.30 -1.45 -23.08
CA LEU A 98 -0.32 -2.35 -21.93
C LEU A 98 -1.52 -2.03 -21.03
N LYS A 99 -2.10 -3.06 -20.44
CA LYS A 99 -3.26 -2.93 -19.56
C LYS A 99 -3.28 -4.01 -18.49
N ARG A 100 -4.14 -3.80 -17.49
CA ARG A 100 -4.43 -4.80 -16.47
C ARG A 100 -4.71 -6.17 -17.09
N ASN A 101 -4.18 -7.21 -16.46
CA ASN A 101 -4.23 -8.63 -16.89
C ASN A 101 -3.36 -8.99 -18.10
N ASP A 102 -2.53 -8.09 -18.63
CA ASP A 102 -1.46 -8.50 -19.51
C ASP A 102 -0.39 -9.28 -18.72
N TRP A 103 0.25 -10.23 -19.38
CA TRP A 103 1.30 -11.05 -18.81
C TRP A 103 2.60 -10.82 -19.58
N ILE A 104 3.62 -10.32 -18.92
CA ILE A 104 4.93 -10.13 -19.53
C ILE A 104 5.75 -11.38 -19.24
N VAL A 105 6.11 -12.11 -20.29
CA VAL A 105 6.74 -13.43 -20.18
C VAL A 105 8.25 -13.40 -20.31
N ASP A 106 8.79 -12.41 -21.02
CA ASP A 106 10.21 -12.10 -21.05
C ASP A 106 10.47 -10.64 -21.47
N VAL A 107 11.71 -10.21 -21.32
CA VAL A 107 12.20 -8.87 -21.69
C VAL A 107 13.47 -9.02 -22.51
N ASN A 108 13.51 -8.45 -23.73
CA ASN A 108 14.63 -8.56 -24.66
C ASN A 108 15.03 -10.02 -24.92
N ASP A 109 14.04 -10.91 -25.08
CA ASP A 109 14.19 -12.37 -25.25
C ASP A 109 14.95 -13.06 -24.11
N ARG A 110 14.94 -12.45 -22.91
CA ARG A 110 15.53 -12.99 -21.68
C ARG A 110 14.43 -13.35 -20.68
N ALA A 111 14.50 -14.57 -20.16
CA ALA A 111 13.62 -15.03 -19.11
C ALA A 111 13.72 -14.14 -17.86
N LEU A 112 12.56 -13.92 -17.20
CA LEU A 112 12.48 -13.14 -15.98
C LEU A 112 12.98 -13.92 -14.75
N ASN A 113 13.52 -13.20 -13.79
CA ASN A 113 13.89 -13.69 -12.46
C ASN A 113 13.84 -12.53 -11.46
N SER A 114 14.04 -12.82 -10.17
CA SER A 114 13.98 -11.80 -9.11
C SER A 114 14.99 -10.66 -9.27
N SER A 115 16.16 -10.94 -9.84
CA SER A 115 17.22 -9.93 -10.01
C SER A 115 16.91 -8.97 -11.16
N ASN A 116 16.55 -9.50 -12.35
CA ASN A 116 16.27 -8.67 -13.50
C ASN A 116 14.89 -8.00 -13.46
N TYR A 117 13.98 -8.48 -12.60
CA TYR A 117 12.71 -7.80 -12.34
C TYR A 117 12.93 -6.39 -11.80
N VAL A 118 13.88 -6.22 -10.88
CA VAL A 118 14.21 -4.89 -10.33
C VAL A 118 14.68 -3.95 -11.44
N GLU A 119 15.60 -4.43 -12.30
CA GLU A 119 16.14 -3.66 -13.42
C GLU A 119 15.05 -3.25 -14.42
N TYR A 120 14.17 -4.19 -14.80
CA TYR A 120 13.22 -3.97 -15.90
C TYR A 120 11.92 -3.30 -15.49
N PHE A 121 11.53 -3.37 -14.21
CA PHE A 121 10.23 -2.90 -13.77
C PHE A 121 10.28 -1.88 -12.62
N GLN A 122 11.18 -2.05 -11.65
CA GLN A 122 11.26 -1.14 -10.51
C GLN A 122 12.16 0.06 -10.76
N ARG A 123 13.27 -0.14 -11.46
CA ARG A 123 14.26 0.91 -11.77
C ARG A 123 14.69 0.85 -13.23
N PRO A 124 13.78 0.98 -14.17
CA PRO A 124 14.13 0.93 -15.59
C PRO A 124 14.97 2.14 -15.97
N THR A 125 16.03 1.90 -16.76
CA THR A 125 16.95 2.95 -17.22
C THR A 125 17.01 3.08 -18.74
N ALA A 126 16.38 2.14 -19.48
CA ALA A 126 16.43 2.08 -20.94
C ALA A 126 15.08 1.65 -21.52
N SER A 127 14.97 1.71 -22.84
CA SER A 127 13.88 1.08 -23.58
C SER A 127 14.05 -0.42 -23.61
N TYR A 128 12.96 -1.16 -23.56
CA TYR A 128 12.96 -2.62 -23.57
C TYR A 128 11.92 -3.16 -24.54
N ARG A 129 12.14 -4.39 -25.01
CA ARG A 129 11.17 -5.13 -25.78
C ARG A 129 10.54 -6.19 -24.89
N TYR A 130 9.24 -6.06 -24.65
CA TYR A 130 8.46 -7.02 -23.85
C TYR A 130 7.76 -8.03 -24.74
N ARG A 131 7.83 -9.31 -24.38
CA ARG A 131 6.93 -10.31 -24.93
C ARG A 131 5.73 -10.43 -24.00
N VAL A 132 4.56 -10.06 -24.52
CA VAL A 132 3.31 -9.96 -23.76
C VAL A 132 2.36 -11.06 -24.18
N ALA A 133 1.85 -11.81 -23.21
CA ALA A 133 0.80 -12.80 -23.42
C ALA A 133 -0.55 -12.24 -22.97
N ARG A 134 -1.57 -12.46 -23.81
CA ARG A 134 -2.97 -12.10 -23.57
C ARG A 134 -3.87 -13.29 -23.87
N VAL A 135 -5.05 -13.30 -23.29
CA VAL A 135 -6.07 -14.26 -23.68
C VAL A 135 -6.93 -13.63 -24.77
N LYS A 136 -6.92 -14.22 -25.96
CA LYS A 136 -7.77 -13.83 -27.08
C LYS A 136 -8.60 -15.05 -27.51
N ASP A 137 -9.91 -14.92 -27.52
CA ASP A 137 -10.84 -16.00 -27.89
C ASP A 137 -10.63 -17.30 -27.07
N GLY A 138 -10.23 -17.13 -25.79
CA GLY A 138 -9.97 -18.25 -24.87
C GLY A 138 -8.60 -18.92 -25.04
N LEU A 139 -7.76 -18.46 -25.97
CA LEU A 139 -6.42 -18.98 -26.23
C LEU A 139 -5.33 -17.96 -25.87
N PRO A 140 -4.15 -18.42 -25.41
CA PRO A 140 -3.00 -17.54 -25.23
C PRO A 140 -2.55 -16.97 -26.59
N ASP A 141 -2.46 -15.65 -26.69
CA ASP A 141 -1.87 -14.92 -27.80
C ASP A 141 -0.67 -14.12 -27.31
N THR A 142 0.46 -14.22 -27.98
CA THR A 142 1.67 -13.51 -27.60
C THR A 142 2.10 -12.53 -28.68
N SER A 143 2.46 -11.34 -28.25
CA SER A 143 2.98 -10.29 -29.14
C SER A 143 4.15 -9.57 -28.49
N TYR A 144 4.97 -8.93 -29.30
CA TYR A 144 6.01 -8.06 -28.81
C TYR A 144 5.51 -6.62 -28.69
N VAL A 145 5.98 -5.95 -27.65
CA VAL A 145 5.72 -4.54 -27.36
C VAL A 145 7.04 -3.85 -27.12
N ASP A 146 7.36 -2.84 -27.91
CA ASP A 146 8.56 -2.04 -27.74
C ASP A 146 8.26 -0.90 -26.77
N MET A 147 8.76 -1.05 -25.53
CA MET A 147 8.61 -0.06 -24.47
C MET A 147 9.54 1.13 -24.75
N PRO A 148 9.01 2.36 -24.81
CA PRO A 148 9.85 3.54 -24.94
C PRO A 148 10.72 3.75 -23.69
N ALA A 149 11.58 4.76 -23.70
CA ALA A 149 12.36 5.10 -22.52
C ALA A 149 11.47 5.42 -21.32
N PRO A 150 11.84 5.00 -20.11
CA PRO A 150 11.11 5.37 -18.91
C PRO A 150 11.19 6.88 -18.68
N ARG A 151 10.15 7.44 -18.08
CA ARG A 151 10.09 8.86 -17.72
C ARG A 151 9.45 9.06 -16.36
N ILE A 152 9.63 10.24 -15.79
CA ILE A 152 8.92 10.68 -14.60
C ILE A 152 7.46 10.89 -15.00
N ILE A 153 6.55 10.26 -14.26
CA ILE A 153 5.10 10.41 -14.41
C ILE A 153 4.48 10.69 -13.05
N GLU A 154 3.34 11.32 -13.06
CA GLU A 154 2.52 11.45 -11.85
C GLU A 154 1.89 10.09 -11.49
N GLN A 155 1.98 9.74 -10.22
CA GLN A 155 1.44 8.51 -9.65
C GLN A 155 0.55 8.87 -8.45
N PRO A 156 -0.64 9.45 -8.68
CA PRO A 156 -1.49 9.88 -7.59
C PRO A 156 -1.97 8.70 -6.74
N SER A 157 -2.06 8.92 -5.45
CA SER A 157 -2.56 7.93 -4.48
C SER A 157 -4.01 7.52 -4.78
N VAL A 158 -4.85 8.45 -5.20
CA VAL A 158 -6.18 8.19 -5.75
C VAL A 158 -6.04 7.82 -7.21
N PHE A 159 -5.95 6.52 -7.50
CA PHE A 159 -5.76 6.05 -8.87
C PHE A 159 -6.99 6.28 -9.75
N THR A 160 -8.18 5.95 -9.23
CA THR A 160 -9.46 6.17 -9.91
C THR A 160 -10.62 6.06 -8.94
N TYR A 161 -11.70 6.72 -9.23
CA TYR A 161 -12.97 6.53 -8.52
C TYR A 161 -14.16 6.67 -9.49
N LYS A 162 -15.28 6.11 -9.11
CA LYS A 162 -16.54 6.19 -9.88
C LYS A 162 -17.74 5.79 -9.06
N THR A 163 -18.91 6.29 -9.47
CA THR A 163 -20.19 5.83 -8.94
C THR A 163 -20.74 4.69 -9.82
N ILE A 164 -21.20 3.62 -9.19
CA ILE A 164 -21.76 2.44 -9.83
C ILE A 164 -23.19 2.29 -9.35
N GLN A 165 -24.14 2.28 -10.30
CA GLN A 165 -25.55 2.03 -10.01
C GLN A 165 -25.86 0.57 -10.23
N THR A 166 -26.46 -0.10 -9.24
CA THR A 166 -26.93 -1.50 -9.35
C THR A 166 -28.32 -1.61 -8.70
N GLY A 167 -29.34 -1.68 -9.52
CA GLY A 167 -30.73 -1.64 -9.05
C GLY A 167 -31.01 -0.34 -8.30
N ASN A 168 -31.47 -0.46 -7.07
CA ASN A 168 -31.76 0.65 -6.16
C ASN A 168 -30.56 1.05 -5.27
N ARG A 169 -29.40 0.41 -5.44
CA ARG A 169 -28.18 0.73 -4.68
C ARG A 169 -27.20 1.52 -5.54
N LYS A 170 -26.53 2.46 -4.90
CA LYS A 170 -25.50 3.30 -5.50
C LYS A 170 -24.21 3.11 -4.72
N ALA A 171 -23.19 2.52 -5.34
CA ALA A 171 -21.90 2.32 -4.73
C ALA A 171 -20.88 3.36 -5.25
N PHE A 172 -20.15 4.00 -4.36
CA PHE A 172 -18.97 4.78 -4.71
C PHE A 172 -17.74 3.88 -4.58
N TYR A 173 -17.07 3.63 -5.69
CA TYR A 173 -15.82 2.87 -5.77
C TYR A 173 -14.64 3.81 -5.84
N ILE A 174 -13.61 3.56 -5.06
CA ILE A 174 -12.33 4.25 -5.10
C ILE A 174 -11.19 3.24 -5.00
N LEU A 175 -10.23 3.29 -5.95
CA LEU A 175 -8.94 2.58 -5.88
C LEU A 175 -7.91 3.55 -5.32
N TYR A 176 -7.41 3.24 -4.13
CA TYR A 176 -6.50 4.08 -3.35
C TYR A 176 -5.21 3.33 -3.07
N ASN A 177 -4.09 3.78 -3.67
CA ASN A 177 -2.86 3.01 -3.76
C ASN A 177 -1.82 3.34 -2.69
N SER A 178 -1.88 4.52 -2.05
CA SER A 178 -0.98 4.85 -0.94
C SER A 178 -1.53 5.96 -0.06
N PHE A 179 -1.02 6.09 1.18
CA PHE A 179 -1.41 7.12 2.14
C PHE A 179 -0.37 8.25 2.15
N GLU A 180 -0.39 9.10 1.10
CA GLU A 180 0.53 10.22 0.96
C GLU A 180 -0.12 11.54 1.37
N THR A 181 0.56 12.31 2.23
CA THR A 181 0.06 13.63 2.68
C THR A 181 -0.04 14.63 1.53
N ALA A 182 0.83 14.51 0.52
CA ALA A 182 0.79 15.36 -0.66
C ALA A 182 -0.50 15.20 -1.49
N ASP A 183 -1.17 14.04 -1.37
CA ASP A 183 -2.37 13.71 -2.14
C ASP A 183 -3.67 13.81 -1.32
N GLU A 184 -3.62 14.35 -0.10
CA GLU A 184 -4.81 14.49 0.75
C GLU A 184 -5.92 15.34 0.10
N GLU A 185 -5.57 16.37 -0.65
CA GLU A 185 -6.56 17.19 -1.36
C GLU A 185 -7.26 16.42 -2.50
N LEU A 186 -6.55 15.51 -3.18
CA LEU A 186 -7.17 14.60 -4.16
C LEU A 186 -8.13 13.63 -3.49
N LEU A 187 -7.74 13.11 -2.32
CA LEU A 187 -8.59 12.22 -1.52
C LEU A 187 -9.86 12.94 -1.05
N LYS A 188 -9.73 14.16 -0.52
CA LYS A 188 -10.87 15.01 -0.11
C LYS A 188 -11.80 15.33 -1.28
N ALA A 189 -11.23 15.66 -2.45
CA ALA A 189 -12.02 15.95 -3.65
C ALA A 189 -12.85 14.71 -4.09
N ALA A 190 -12.25 13.52 -4.09
CA ALA A 190 -12.95 12.27 -4.42
C ALA A 190 -14.11 12.01 -3.45
N PHE A 191 -13.90 12.20 -2.15
CA PHE A 191 -14.97 11.98 -1.15
C PHE A 191 -16.03 13.09 -1.14
N ASN A 192 -15.71 14.31 -1.52
CA ASN A 192 -16.72 15.35 -1.76
C ASN A 192 -17.62 15.00 -2.94
N GLU A 193 -17.05 14.44 -4.01
CA GLU A 193 -17.86 13.93 -5.12
C GLU A 193 -18.73 12.75 -4.69
N ALA A 194 -18.19 11.84 -3.87
CA ALA A 194 -18.99 10.78 -3.25
C ALA A 194 -20.17 11.35 -2.46
N ALA A 195 -19.93 12.34 -1.60
CA ALA A 195 -20.98 12.99 -0.80
C ALA A 195 -22.10 13.60 -1.66
N ALA A 196 -21.72 14.27 -2.75
CA ALA A 196 -22.67 14.86 -3.71
C ALA A 196 -23.56 13.80 -4.39
N GLN A 197 -23.05 12.59 -4.56
CA GLN A 197 -23.78 11.46 -5.15
C GLN A 197 -24.68 10.72 -4.14
N SER A 198 -24.51 10.94 -2.84
CA SER A 198 -25.24 10.25 -1.76
C SER A 198 -25.26 8.72 -1.94
N PRO A 199 -24.09 8.05 -1.93
CA PRO A 199 -23.99 6.61 -2.15
C PRO A 199 -24.62 5.83 -0.98
N THR A 200 -25.21 4.69 -1.28
CA THR A 200 -25.65 3.72 -0.26
C THR A 200 -24.50 2.85 0.23
N ASP A 201 -23.47 2.68 -0.60
CA ASP A 201 -22.33 1.84 -0.29
C ASP A 201 -21.03 2.52 -0.70
N ILE A 202 -19.98 2.27 0.06
CA ILE A 202 -18.60 2.64 -0.30
C ILE A 202 -17.81 1.37 -0.58
N ILE A 203 -17.06 1.34 -1.66
CA ILE A 203 -16.10 0.29 -2.00
C ILE A 203 -14.72 0.92 -2.03
N LEU A 204 -13.98 0.70 -0.95
CA LEU A 204 -12.59 1.15 -0.81
C LEU A 204 -11.66 0.01 -1.24
N ASP A 205 -10.99 0.19 -2.37
CA ASP A 205 -10.08 -0.80 -2.91
C ASP A 205 -8.64 -0.48 -2.49
N LEU A 206 -8.13 -1.28 -1.57
CA LEU A 206 -6.77 -1.19 -1.02
C LEU A 206 -5.87 -2.36 -1.46
N ARG A 207 -6.23 -3.08 -2.53
CA ARG A 207 -5.50 -4.30 -2.95
C ARG A 207 -4.02 -4.07 -3.21
N TYR A 208 -3.64 -2.88 -3.61
CA TYR A 208 -2.26 -2.53 -3.96
C TYR A 208 -1.63 -1.55 -2.97
N ASN A 209 -2.32 -1.25 -1.87
CA ASN A 209 -1.92 -0.21 -0.93
C ASN A 209 -1.00 -0.77 0.17
N PRO A 210 0.30 -0.43 0.18
CA PRO A 210 1.25 -0.88 1.21
C PRO A 210 1.21 -0.04 2.48
N GLY A 211 0.33 0.98 2.55
CA GLY A 211 0.25 1.92 3.66
C GLY A 211 0.73 3.32 3.32
N GLY A 212 1.41 3.97 4.24
CA GLY A 212 1.91 5.34 4.16
C GLY A 212 1.73 6.09 5.47
N TYR A 213 1.38 7.37 5.41
CA TYR A 213 1.27 8.22 6.60
C TYR A 213 0.05 7.89 7.46
N VAL A 214 0.28 7.75 8.76
CA VAL A 214 -0.75 7.47 9.77
C VAL A 214 -1.74 8.64 9.87
N SER A 215 -1.28 9.88 9.70
CA SER A 215 -2.14 11.08 9.66
C SER A 215 -3.19 11.01 8.54
N THR A 216 -2.78 10.59 7.35
CA THR A 216 -3.69 10.43 6.20
C THR A 216 -4.66 9.25 6.42
N ALA A 217 -4.22 8.19 7.12
CA ALA A 217 -5.13 7.12 7.54
C ALA A 217 -6.15 7.62 8.56
N GLN A 218 -5.76 8.50 9.50
CA GLN A 218 -6.68 9.12 10.44
C GLN A 218 -7.71 10.00 9.71
N LEU A 219 -7.29 10.80 8.74
CA LEU A 219 -8.18 11.59 7.89
C LEU A 219 -9.21 10.69 7.19
N LEU A 220 -8.75 9.66 6.45
CA LEU A 220 -9.67 8.77 5.72
C LEU A 220 -10.59 8.00 6.67
N SER A 221 -10.07 7.51 7.79
CA SER A 221 -10.92 6.87 8.82
C SER A 221 -11.98 7.82 9.33
N THR A 222 -11.64 9.10 9.57
CA THR A 222 -12.58 10.11 10.06
C THR A 222 -13.66 10.44 9.03
N VAL A 223 -13.30 10.52 7.74
CA VAL A 223 -14.27 10.71 6.64
C VAL A 223 -15.28 9.55 6.58
N LEU A 224 -14.81 8.32 6.81
CA LEU A 224 -15.61 7.09 6.73
C LEU A 224 -16.30 6.69 8.06
N ALA A 225 -15.91 7.27 9.18
CA ALA A 225 -16.48 6.93 10.48
C ALA A 225 -17.95 7.36 10.59
N PRO A 226 -18.82 6.63 11.29
CA PRO A 226 -20.15 7.12 11.61
C PRO A 226 -20.06 8.39 12.47
N GLN A 227 -21.00 9.32 12.30
CA GLN A 227 -20.97 10.61 13.00
C GLN A 227 -20.85 10.47 14.53
N GLY A 228 -21.44 9.42 15.12
CA GLY A 228 -21.35 9.15 16.55
C GLY A 228 -19.94 8.69 17.03
N ALA A 229 -18.99 8.43 16.11
CA ALA A 229 -17.63 8.10 16.46
C ALA A 229 -16.74 9.34 16.63
N MET A 230 -17.19 10.53 16.24
CA MET A 230 -16.38 11.75 16.38
C MET A 230 -16.02 11.99 17.84
N GLY A 231 -14.73 12.25 18.09
CA GLY A 231 -14.15 12.40 19.44
C GLY A 231 -13.91 11.09 20.20
N GLN A 232 -14.36 9.96 19.68
CA GLN A 232 -14.08 8.64 20.26
C GLN A 232 -12.67 8.16 19.88
N PRO A 233 -12.09 7.23 20.66
CA PRO A 233 -10.78 6.67 20.36
C PRO A 233 -10.72 6.08 18.95
N TRP A 234 -9.72 6.50 18.18
CA TRP A 234 -9.40 5.94 16.87
C TRP A 234 -8.30 4.89 16.98
N MET A 235 -7.20 5.24 17.66
CA MET A 235 -6.04 4.38 17.81
C MET A 235 -5.28 4.74 19.10
N ASN A 236 -4.72 3.75 19.76
CA ASN A 236 -3.75 3.94 20.82
C ASN A 236 -2.35 3.60 20.28
N MET A 237 -1.41 4.54 20.42
CA MET A 237 0.01 4.30 20.18
C MET A 237 0.66 4.04 21.54
N ILE A 238 1.26 2.85 21.67
CA ILE A 238 1.88 2.39 22.91
C ILE A 238 3.40 2.49 22.74
N PHE A 239 4.04 3.12 23.68
CA PHE A 239 5.48 3.24 23.78
C PHE A 239 5.99 2.43 24.98
N ASN A 240 7.30 2.23 25.10
CA ASN A 240 7.89 1.62 26.28
C ASN A 240 7.82 2.58 27.48
N ASP A 241 8.15 2.08 28.67
CA ASP A 241 8.08 2.83 29.93
C ASP A 241 9.15 3.93 30.08
N LYS A 242 10.16 3.96 29.19
CA LYS A 242 11.19 5.02 29.13
C LYS A 242 10.74 6.21 28.29
N THR A 243 9.60 6.13 27.63
CA THR A 243 9.07 7.17 26.75
C THR A 243 7.84 7.82 27.39
N GLU A 244 7.76 9.15 27.36
CA GLU A 244 6.59 9.89 27.84
C GLU A 244 5.91 10.64 26.67
N PRO A 245 4.58 10.49 26.51
CA PRO A 245 3.67 9.60 27.27
C PRO A 245 3.85 8.13 26.86
N GLN A 246 3.64 7.20 27.82
CA GLN A 246 3.70 5.74 27.53
C GLN A 246 2.60 5.26 26.58
N THR A 247 1.49 5.98 26.55
CA THR A 247 0.39 5.72 25.62
C THR A 247 -0.19 7.03 25.13
N GLN A 248 -0.31 7.17 23.81
CA GLN A 248 -0.98 8.29 23.19
C GLN A 248 -2.25 7.81 22.49
N THR A 249 -3.41 8.33 22.91
CA THR A 249 -4.69 8.07 22.28
C THR A 249 -4.98 9.10 21.19
N TYR A 250 -5.18 8.64 19.99
CA TYR A 250 -5.70 9.43 18.89
C TYR A 250 -7.22 9.20 18.78
N THR A 251 -7.96 10.21 18.36
CA THR A 251 -9.43 10.15 18.23
C THR A 251 -9.83 10.34 16.77
N PHE A 252 -11.08 10.00 16.42
CA PHE A 252 -11.68 10.49 15.19
C PHE A 252 -11.87 12.00 15.33
N ASP A 253 -11.02 12.77 14.68
CA ASP A 253 -10.93 14.21 14.87
C ASP A 253 -11.74 14.94 13.78
N SER A 254 -12.86 15.54 14.18
CA SER A 254 -13.69 16.36 13.30
C SER A 254 -12.93 17.57 12.71
N GLY A 255 -11.84 17.99 13.32
CA GLY A 255 -10.95 19.04 12.77
C GLY A 255 -10.29 18.64 11.45
N LEU A 256 -10.10 17.32 11.20
CA LEU A 256 -9.59 16.81 9.93
C LEU A 256 -10.59 16.89 8.78
N LEU A 257 -11.87 17.11 9.08
CA LEU A 257 -12.93 17.24 8.04
C LEU A 257 -12.98 18.62 7.37
N GLN A 258 -11.95 19.44 7.55
CA GLN A 258 -11.86 20.71 6.82
C GLN A 258 -11.72 20.44 5.32
N GLY A 259 -12.69 20.96 4.54
CA GLY A 259 -12.71 20.78 3.09
C GLY A 259 -13.25 19.44 2.60
N VAL A 260 -13.72 18.55 3.50
CA VAL A 260 -14.34 17.28 3.14
C VAL A 260 -15.52 16.98 4.07
N SER A 261 -16.57 16.33 3.55
CA SER A 261 -17.73 15.91 4.35
C SER A 261 -17.52 14.53 4.95
N ASN A 262 -17.95 14.35 6.20
CA ASN A 262 -18.15 13.01 6.76
C ASN A 262 -19.30 12.32 6.00
N LEU A 263 -19.06 11.09 5.56
CA LEU A 263 -20.01 10.37 4.70
C LEU A 263 -21.06 9.61 5.51
N SER A 264 -22.29 9.61 4.97
CA SER A 264 -23.35 8.71 5.41
C SER A 264 -23.58 7.63 4.36
N TYR A 265 -23.52 6.37 4.76
CA TYR A 265 -23.70 5.20 3.90
C TYR A 265 -24.16 3.99 4.73
N ASP A 266 -24.69 2.95 4.07
CA ASP A 266 -25.14 1.73 4.74
C ASP A 266 -23.99 0.77 5.01
N ARG A 267 -23.08 0.57 4.02
CA ARG A 267 -22.02 -0.43 4.06
C ARG A 267 -20.71 0.10 3.50
N LEU A 268 -19.61 -0.30 4.14
CA LEU A 268 -18.25 -0.13 3.66
C LEU A 268 -17.68 -1.49 3.27
N TYR A 269 -17.36 -1.65 1.99
CA TYR A 269 -16.61 -2.78 1.48
C TYR A 269 -15.14 -2.36 1.36
N VAL A 270 -14.24 -3.13 1.96
CA VAL A 270 -12.79 -2.91 1.83
C VAL A 270 -12.20 -4.11 1.11
N ILE A 271 -11.66 -3.88 -0.09
CA ILE A 271 -11.00 -4.93 -0.86
C ILE A 271 -9.52 -4.92 -0.50
N THR A 272 -9.01 -6.07 -0.04
CA THR A 272 -7.64 -6.24 0.44
C THR A 272 -6.93 -7.38 -0.27
N THR A 273 -5.61 -7.44 -0.14
CA THR A 273 -4.75 -8.58 -0.54
C THR A 273 -3.60 -8.70 0.45
N ASN A 274 -2.68 -9.62 0.22
CA ASN A 274 -1.43 -9.72 0.99
C ASN A 274 -0.51 -8.49 0.86
N ASN A 275 -0.78 -7.60 -0.11
CA ASN A 275 -0.04 -6.35 -0.26
C ASN A 275 -0.66 -5.19 0.52
N THR A 276 -1.87 -5.37 1.07
CA THR A 276 -2.52 -4.38 1.92
C THR A 276 -1.85 -4.39 3.29
N ALA A 277 -1.16 -3.31 3.66
CA ALA A 277 -0.33 -3.29 4.86
C ALA A 277 -0.36 -1.93 5.58
N SER A 278 0.15 -1.89 6.82
CA SER A 278 0.43 -0.67 7.59
C SER A 278 -0.80 0.25 7.70
N ALA A 279 -0.70 1.52 7.25
CA ALA A 279 -1.79 2.49 7.29
C ALA A 279 -3.10 1.98 6.65
N ALA A 280 -3.01 1.12 5.63
CA ALA A 280 -4.18 0.50 5.01
C ALA A 280 -4.89 -0.51 5.94
N GLU A 281 -4.14 -1.24 6.78
CA GLU A 281 -4.71 -2.13 7.80
C GLU A 281 -5.36 -1.32 8.93
N ILE A 282 -4.79 -0.16 9.28
CA ILE A 282 -5.34 0.74 10.29
C ILE A 282 -6.80 1.10 9.93
N ILE A 283 -7.12 1.39 8.67
CA ILE A 283 -8.49 1.70 8.23
C ILE A 283 -9.48 0.61 8.66
N VAL A 284 -9.17 -0.64 8.36
CA VAL A 284 -10.05 -1.77 8.69
C VAL A 284 -10.18 -1.95 10.21
N ASN A 285 -9.03 -1.91 10.90
CA ASN A 285 -8.98 -2.18 12.34
C ASN A 285 -9.66 -1.09 13.17
N THR A 286 -9.50 0.17 12.80
CA THR A 286 -10.06 1.31 13.55
C THR A 286 -11.53 1.56 13.27
N LEU A 287 -12.02 1.24 12.06
CA LEU A 287 -13.43 1.40 11.71
C LEU A 287 -14.32 0.23 12.14
N ARG A 288 -13.78 -0.98 12.24
CA ARG A 288 -14.54 -2.19 12.58
C ARG A 288 -15.30 -2.09 13.90
N PRO A 289 -14.74 -1.56 15.00
CA PRO A 289 -15.48 -1.40 16.26
C PRO A 289 -16.73 -0.50 16.15
N TYR A 290 -16.73 0.46 15.23
CA TYR A 290 -17.77 1.46 15.06
C TYR A 290 -18.80 1.11 13.98
N LEU A 291 -18.37 0.35 12.96
CA LEU A 291 -19.24 -0.06 11.85
C LEU A 291 -19.84 -1.45 12.06
N GLY A 292 -19.18 -2.32 12.83
CA GLY A 292 -19.62 -3.70 13.04
C GLY A 292 -19.81 -4.46 11.72
N GLU A 293 -21.00 -5.06 11.54
CA GLU A 293 -21.35 -5.81 10.33
C GLU A 293 -21.51 -4.95 9.07
N ARG A 294 -21.50 -3.63 9.21
CA ARG A 294 -21.53 -2.70 8.09
C ARG A 294 -20.18 -2.61 7.36
N LEU A 295 -19.08 -3.07 8.00
CA LEU A 295 -17.76 -3.18 7.38
C LEU A 295 -17.52 -4.61 6.89
N LEU A 296 -17.45 -4.77 5.58
CA LEU A 296 -17.21 -6.04 4.90
C LEU A 296 -15.83 -6.02 4.25
N GLN A 297 -14.95 -6.86 4.73
CA GLN A 297 -13.63 -7.07 4.13
C GLN A 297 -13.70 -8.20 3.11
N VAL A 298 -13.11 -7.98 1.92
CA VAL A 298 -13.09 -8.91 0.78
C VAL A 298 -11.64 -9.08 0.33
N GLY A 299 -11.17 -10.34 0.27
CA GLY A 299 -9.80 -10.68 -0.15
C GLY A 299 -9.23 -11.88 0.53
#